data_31bbe2b4ff22817d12fa2160b0f44438
#
_entry.id   31bbe2b4ff22817d12fa2160b0f44438
#
_cell.length_a   1.000
_cell.length_b   1.000
_cell.length_c   1.000
_cell.angle_alpha   90.00
_cell.angle_beta   90.00
_cell.angle_gamma   90.00
#
_symmetry.space_group_name_H-M   'P 1'
#
loop_
_entity.id
_entity.type
_entity.pdbx_description
1 polymer ?
#
loop_
_entity_poly.entity_id
_entity_poly.type
_entity_poly.pdbx_seq_one_letter_code
_entity_poly.pdbx_strand_id
1 'polypeptide(L)'
;MLGLGNTKYDESIKEIPSDDSYPMVSILFSKDNGIDVNALSLTVLELINRNQIRCDIDLDDSYEVGKKLTSDDMEVMKGITLRIANRGELKTSESAAINLLKNLNKGKKSNLKAMAKQTNNHSIANKFEKDFNDFIKALKNENAYDGENYTDILKGGKLTAKGNEIKKQWKVYADYLKSKDLTEKYPPESEEESTAQILYAACFDVEREALKARENNTSLTDFIDKDGYKLLNIIFNNALLNVTEKRKGDGIFYGVNDKYTVPGA
;
A
#
# COMPACT_ATOMS: atom_id res chain seq x y z
N MET A 1 27.00 -16.54 3.48
CA MET A 1 26.61 -16.34 4.89
C MET A 1 27.42 -15.16 5.42
N LEU A 2 26.87 -13.96 5.39
CA LEU A 2 27.44 -12.80 6.08
C LEU A 2 26.84 -12.80 7.48
N GLY A 3 27.70 -13.02 8.49
CA GLY A 3 27.30 -13.07 9.88
C GLY A 3 26.64 -11.76 10.30
N LEU A 4 25.38 -11.84 10.68
CA LEU A 4 24.71 -10.82 11.48
C LEU A 4 25.48 -10.76 12.80
N GLY A 5 26.26 -9.70 12.98
CA GLY A 5 26.93 -9.41 14.25
C GLY A 5 25.89 -9.42 15.36
N ASN A 6 26.26 -9.98 16.51
CA ASN A 6 25.49 -10.06 17.76
C ASN A 6 25.05 -8.66 18.25
N THR A 7 24.18 -7.98 17.54
CA THR A 7 23.40 -6.87 18.11
C THR A 7 22.38 -7.52 19.04
N LYS A 8 22.59 -7.39 20.34
CA LYS A 8 21.56 -7.71 21.33
C LYS A 8 20.40 -6.76 21.09
N TYR A 9 19.44 -7.19 20.29
CA TYR A 9 18.13 -6.51 20.24
C TYR A 9 17.47 -6.74 21.58
N ASP A 10 17.08 -5.65 22.22
CA ASP A 10 16.19 -5.67 23.39
C ASP A 10 14.73 -5.62 22.93
N GLU A 11 13.80 -5.63 23.87
CA GLU A 11 12.36 -5.64 23.58
C GLU A 11 11.87 -4.35 22.88
N SER A 12 12.62 -3.26 23.01
CA SER A 12 12.27 -1.97 22.38
C SER A 12 12.26 -2.00 20.86
N ILE A 13 12.85 -3.05 20.24
CA ILE A 13 12.84 -3.20 18.79
C ILE A 13 11.42 -3.34 18.21
N LYS A 14 10.45 -3.83 19.01
CA LYS A 14 9.03 -3.98 18.60
C LYS A 14 8.25 -2.68 18.68
N GLU A 15 8.80 -1.65 19.34
CA GLU A 15 8.12 -0.38 19.52
C GLU A 15 7.99 0.37 18.19
N ILE A 16 6.78 0.82 17.87
CA ILE A 16 6.53 1.66 16.71
C ILE A 16 7.23 3.00 16.92
N PRO A 17 8.13 3.42 16.00
CA PRO A 17 8.97 4.61 16.22
C PRO A 17 8.18 5.91 16.41
N SER A 18 7.03 6.05 15.76
CA SER A 18 6.15 7.23 15.85
C SER A 18 4.78 6.94 15.22
N ASP A 19 3.79 7.78 15.52
CA ASP A 19 2.43 7.70 14.95
C ASP A 19 2.33 8.22 13.50
N ASP A 20 3.37 8.02 12.72
CA ASP A 20 3.39 8.45 11.33
C ASP A 20 2.37 7.66 10.48
N SER A 21 1.73 8.35 9.55
CA SER A 21 0.78 7.67 8.67
C SER A 21 1.49 6.65 7.75
N TYR A 22 0.88 5.49 7.55
CA TYR A 22 1.44 4.41 6.73
C TYR A 22 1.89 4.88 5.33
N PRO A 23 1.10 5.69 4.57
CA PRO A 23 1.53 6.23 3.29
C PRO A 23 2.81 7.05 3.39
N MET A 24 2.99 7.79 4.48
CA MET A 24 4.18 8.62 4.67
C MET A 24 5.40 7.80 5.05
N VAL A 25 5.25 6.78 5.89
CA VAL A 25 6.34 5.84 6.20
C VAL A 25 6.84 5.15 4.93
N SER A 26 5.94 4.74 4.02
CA SER A 26 6.33 4.09 2.77
C SER A 26 7.23 4.97 1.89
N ILE A 27 7.03 6.28 1.90
CA ILE A 27 7.84 7.22 1.11
C ILE A 27 9.31 7.22 1.55
N LEU A 28 9.59 7.00 2.82
CA LEU A 28 10.96 6.90 3.33
C LEU A 28 11.72 5.74 2.69
N PHE A 29 11.02 4.69 2.25
CA PHE A 29 11.58 3.47 1.68
C PHE A 29 11.34 3.35 0.17
N SER A 30 10.54 4.23 -0.42
CA SER A 30 10.34 4.25 -1.87
C SER A 30 11.66 4.52 -2.60
N LYS A 31 11.80 3.94 -3.79
CA LYS A 31 13.04 4.01 -4.58
C LYS A 31 13.45 5.45 -4.91
N ASP A 32 12.48 6.31 -5.18
CA ASP A 32 12.69 7.68 -5.61
C ASP A 32 12.34 8.71 -4.51
N ASN A 33 12.12 8.27 -3.28
CA ASN A 33 11.63 9.07 -2.16
C ASN A 33 10.43 9.96 -2.56
N GLY A 34 9.55 9.40 -3.39
CA GLY A 34 8.38 10.09 -3.93
C GLY A 34 7.07 9.43 -3.48
N ILE A 35 5.99 10.18 -3.52
CA ILE A 35 4.65 9.63 -3.30
C ILE A 35 4.25 8.91 -4.59
N ASP A 36 4.13 7.61 -4.50
CA ASP A 36 3.75 6.71 -5.58
C ASP A 36 2.39 6.05 -5.31
N VAL A 37 2.01 5.10 -6.14
CA VAL A 37 0.77 4.36 -6.00
C VAL A 37 0.74 3.46 -4.76
N ASN A 38 1.91 3.12 -4.20
CA ASN A 38 1.99 2.36 -2.97
C ASN A 38 1.40 3.16 -1.80
N ALA A 39 1.71 4.47 -1.72
CA ALA A 39 1.10 5.35 -0.74
C ALA A 39 -0.44 5.41 -0.86
N LEU A 40 -0.98 5.41 -2.08
CA LEU A 40 -2.42 5.33 -2.32
C LEU A 40 -3.00 4.00 -1.87
N SER A 41 -2.35 2.88 -2.18
CA SER A 41 -2.79 1.55 -1.78
C SER A 41 -2.77 1.36 -0.25
N LEU A 42 -1.75 1.90 0.43
CA LEU A 42 -1.69 1.94 1.90
C LEU A 42 -2.83 2.76 2.51
N THR A 43 -3.17 3.89 1.90
CA THR A 43 -4.35 4.67 2.31
C THR A 43 -5.63 3.84 2.16
N VAL A 44 -5.75 3.03 1.11
CA VAL A 44 -6.90 2.13 0.93
C VAL A 44 -6.90 1.03 2.00
N LEU A 45 -5.75 0.45 2.34
CA LEU A 45 -5.65 -0.53 3.44
C LEU A 45 -6.09 0.07 4.78
N GLU A 46 -5.64 1.28 5.10
CA GLU A 46 -6.07 2.00 6.30
C GLU A 46 -7.59 2.23 6.32
N LEU A 47 -8.16 2.60 5.18
CA LEU A 47 -9.61 2.78 5.02
C LEU A 47 -10.39 1.45 5.16
N ILE A 48 -9.82 0.32 4.71
CA ILE A 48 -10.39 -1.02 4.93
C ILE A 48 -10.35 -1.36 6.42
N ASN A 49 -9.22 -1.16 7.08
CA ASN A 49 -9.07 -1.39 8.51
C ASN A 49 -10.11 -0.62 9.33
N ARG A 50 -10.37 0.64 8.99
CA ARG A 50 -11.35 1.50 9.66
C ARG A 50 -12.79 1.30 9.16
N ASN A 51 -13.07 0.28 8.35
CA ASN A 51 -14.39 -0.01 7.77
C ASN A 51 -15.01 1.13 6.94
N GLN A 52 -14.21 2.07 6.46
CA GLN A 52 -14.60 3.10 5.50
C GLN A 52 -14.75 2.53 4.07
N ILE A 53 -13.98 1.49 3.80
CA ILE A 53 -14.10 0.62 2.64
C ILE A 53 -14.33 -0.80 3.16
N ARG A 54 -15.38 -1.45 2.69
CA ARG A 54 -15.61 -2.87 2.94
C ARG A 54 -15.01 -3.67 1.80
N CYS A 55 -14.35 -4.76 2.14
CA CYS A 55 -13.87 -5.74 1.18
C CYS A 55 -14.73 -6.99 1.28
N ASP A 56 -15.40 -7.34 0.21
CA ASP A 56 -16.13 -8.60 0.08
C ASP A 56 -15.22 -9.53 -0.76
N ILE A 57 -14.82 -10.67 -0.22
CA ILE A 57 -13.96 -11.67 -0.89
C ILE A 57 -14.78 -12.93 -1.11
N ASP A 58 -14.88 -13.31 -2.37
CA ASP A 58 -15.55 -14.53 -2.86
C ASP A 58 -14.54 -15.31 -3.70
N LEU A 59 -13.60 -15.95 -3.03
CA LEU A 59 -12.51 -16.71 -3.61
C LEU A 59 -12.37 -18.06 -2.92
N ASP A 60 -11.95 -19.06 -3.69
CA ASP A 60 -11.60 -20.38 -3.18
C ASP A 60 -10.31 -20.32 -2.36
N ASP A 61 -10.24 -21.07 -1.25
CA ASP A 61 -9.11 -21.00 -0.29
C ASP A 61 -7.76 -21.43 -0.87
N SER A 62 -7.76 -22.05 -2.04
CA SER A 62 -6.56 -22.61 -2.68
C SER A 62 -5.75 -21.64 -3.54
N TYR A 63 -6.13 -20.34 -3.59
CA TYR A 63 -5.51 -19.40 -4.51
C TYR A 63 -4.28 -18.69 -3.92
N GLU A 64 -3.16 -18.76 -4.64
CA GLU A 64 -1.96 -17.96 -4.38
C GLU A 64 -1.61 -17.12 -5.63
N VAL A 65 -1.49 -15.80 -5.47
CA VAL A 65 -0.96 -14.92 -6.53
C VAL A 65 0.52 -15.20 -6.70
N GLY A 66 0.90 -15.61 -7.91
CA GLY A 66 2.30 -15.78 -8.28
C GLY A 66 3.07 -14.45 -8.30
N LYS A 67 4.39 -14.53 -8.49
CA LYS A 67 5.26 -13.35 -8.66
C LYS A 67 4.92 -12.51 -9.90
N LYS A 68 4.19 -13.07 -10.86
CA LYS A 68 3.75 -12.40 -12.10
C LYS A 68 2.25 -12.59 -12.23
N LEU A 69 1.53 -11.54 -12.58
CA LEU A 69 0.11 -11.63 -12.88
C LEU A 69 -0.12 -12.43 -14.15
N THR A 70 -1.01 -13.39 -14.05
CA THR A 70 -1.43 -14.28 -15.14
C THR A 70 -2.89 -14.02 -15.54
N SER A 71 -3.41 -14.74 -16.52
CA SER A 71 -4.85 -14.73 -16.84
C SER A 71 -5.70 -15.15 -15.64
N ASP A 72 -5.16 -16.03 -14.78
CA ASP A 72 -5.84 -16.55 -13.60
C ASP A 72 -5.99 -15.46 -12.54
N ASP A 73 -5.01 -14.58 -12.39
CA ASP A 73 -5.08 -13.41 -11.51
C ASP A 73 -6.23 -12.46 -11.90
N MET A 74 -6.56 -12.39 -13.20
CA MET A 74 -7.72 -11.62 -13.66
C MET A 74 -9.06 -12.23 -13.21
N GLU A 75 -9.12 -13.54 -13.00
CA GLU A 75 -10.32 -14.19 -12.44
C GLU A 75 -10.41 -13.94 -10.93
N VAL A 76 -9.28 -13.97 -10.22
CA VAL A 76 -9.21 -13.60 -8.80
C VAL A 76 -9.69 -12.17 -8.56
N MET A 77 -9.29 -11.24 -9.40
CA MET A 77 -9.77 -9.86 -9.32
C MET A 77 -11.30 -9.74 -9.38
N LYS A 78 -12.03 -10.74 -9.92
CA LYS A 78 -13.50 -10.76 -9.87
C LYS A 78 -14.02 -11.02 -8.46
N GLY A 79 -13.36 -11.92 -7.73
CA GLY A 79 -13.77 -12.34 -6.39
C GLY A 79 -13.52 -11.27 -5.33
N ILE A 80 -12.67 -10.28 -5.60
CA ILE A 80 -12.38 -9.21 -4.65
C ILE A 80 -13.19 -7.96 -5.02
N THR A 81 -14.12 -7.59 -4.16
CA THR A 81 -15.00 -6.43 -4.35
C THR A 81 -14.79 -5.39 -3.26
N LEU A 82 -14.52 -4.15 -3.66
CA LEU A 82 -14.44 -3.00 -2.78
C LEU A 82 -15.76 -2.23 -2.78
N ARG A 83 -16.24 -1.89 -1.58
CA ARG A 83 -17.46 -1.11 -1.37
C ARG A 83 -17.18 0.08 -0.45
N ILE A 84 -17.35 1.29 -0.96
CA ILE A 84 -17.17 2.52 -0.19
C ILE A 84 -18.36 2.70 0.76
N ALA A 85 -18.10 2.70 2.05
CA ALA A 85 -19.12 2.79 3.09
C ALA A 85 -19.41 4.23 3.55
N ASN A 86 -18.41 5.15 3.43
CA ASN A 86 -18.47 6.55 3.87
C ASN A 86 -19.00 6.70 5.32
N ARG A 87 -18.33 6.09 6.27
CA ARG A 87 -18.71 6.11 7.69
C ARG A 87 -17.66 6.84 8.51
N GLY A 88 -17.94 8.07 8.92
CA GLY A 88 -17.08 8.86 9.81
C GLY A 88 -16.24 9.91 9.11
N GLU A 89 -15.39 10.57 9.88
CA GLU A 89 -14.50 11.64 9.42
C GLU A 89 -13.34 11.07 8.60
N LEU A 90 -12.98 11.78 7.55
CA LEU A 90 -11.90 11.45 6.64
C LEU A 90 -10.88 12.58 6.61
N LYS A 91 -9.61 12.24 6.61
CA LYS A 91 -8.53 13.17 6.26
C LYS A 91 -8.70 13.64 4.80
N THR A 92 -8.04 14.72 4.45
CA THR A 92 -8.11 15.25 3.06
C THR A 92 -7.55 14.26 2.06
N SER A 93 -6.43 13.60 2.36
CA SER A 93 -5.83 12.57 1.52
C SER A 93 -6.73 11.33 1.38
N GLU A 94 -7.38 10.91 2.45
CA GLU A 94 -8.34 9.80 2.44
C GLU A 94 -9.57 10.11 1.57
N SER A 95 -10.08 11.35 1.66
CA SER A 95 -11.18 11.83 0.82
C SER A 95 -10.75 11.81 -0.66
N ALA A 96 -9.52 12.21 -0.97
CA ALA A 96 -8.98 12.15 -2.32
C ALA A 96 -8.84 10.70 -2.81
N ALA A 97 -8.33 9.78 -1.97
CA ALA A 97 -8.25 8.36 -2.28
C ALA A 97 -9.63 7.73 -2.56
N ILE A 98 -10.64 8.06 -1.76
CA ILE A 98 -12.01 7.61 -2.00
C ILE A 98 -12.57 8.15 -3.34
N ASN A 99 -12.24 9.37 -3.70
CA ASN A 99 -12.68 9.93 -4.99
C ASN A 99 -12.00 9.22 -6.18
N LEU A 100 -10.71 8.90 -6.06
CA LEU A 100 -10.00 8.05 -7.02
C LEU A 100 -10.70 6.69 -7.20
N LEU A 101 -11.00 6.01 -6.11
CA LEU A 101 -11.71 4.73 -6.15
C LEU A 101 -13.10 4.85 -6.78
N LYS A 102 -13.86 5.89 -6.46
CA LYS A 102 -15.20 6.14 -7.06
C LYS A 102 -15.14 6.26 -8.57
N ASN A 103 -14.07 6.89 -9.09
CA ASN A 103 -13.89 7.05 -10.53
C ASN A 103 -13.55 5.73 -11.21
N LEU A 104 -12.70 4.91 -10.62
CA LEU A 104 -12.40 3.57 -11.12
C LEU A 104 -13.58 2.60 -10.95
N ASN A 105 -14.38 2.76 -9.90
CA ASN A 105 -15.53 1.90 -9.61
C ASN A 105 -16.78 2.24 -10.43
N LYS A 106 -16.82 3.38 -11.12
CA LYS A 106 -18.08 3.95 -11.66
C LYS A 106 -19.17 4.04 -10.59
N GLY A 107 -18.79 4.39 -9.33
CA GLY A 107 -19.69 4.51 -8.21
C GLY A 107 -19.09 3.97 -6.89
N LYS A 108 -19.98 3.43 -6.03
CA LYS A 108 -19.60 3.04 -4.66
C LYS A 108 -19.14 1.59 -4.51
N LYS A 109 -19.32 0.73 -5.53
CA LYS A 109 -19.00 -0.70 -5.48
C LYS A 109 -18.44 -1.19 -6.81
N SER A 110 -17.30 -1.88 -6.78
CA SER A 110 -16.76 -2.59 -7.94
C SER A 110 -15.81 -3.69 -7.50
N ASN A 111 -15.67 -4.75 -8.31
CA ASN A 111 -14.59 -5.69 -8.14
C ASN A 111 -13.31 -5.18 -8.82
N LEU A 112 -12.16 -5.74 -8.40
CA LEU A 112 -10.86 -5.30 -8.89
C LEU A 112 -10.70 -5.49 -10.41
N LYS A 113 -11.30 -6.54 -11.01
CA LYS A 113 -11.28 -6.76 -12.46
C LYS A 113 -11.99 -5.64 -13.22
N ALA A 114 -13.13 -5.20 -12.72
CA ALA A 114 -13.85 -4.07 -13.32
C ALA A 114 -13.05 -2.77 -13.20
N MET A 115 -12.40 -2.54 -12.06
CA MET A 115 -11.49 -1.40 -11.87
C MET A 115 -10.32 -1.45 -12.85
N ALA A 116 -9.65 -2.59 -12.99
CA ALA A 116 -8.56 -2.79 -13.94
C ALA A 116 -9.00 -2.49 -15.38
N LYS A 117 -10.20 -2.93 -15.79
CA LYS A 117 -10.74 -2.60 -17.12
C LYS A 117 -10.98 -1.10 -17.33
N GLN A 118 -11.32 -0.34 -16.25
CA GLN A 118 -11.51 1.11 -16.36
C GLN A 118 -10.20 1.85 -16.63
N THR A 119 -9.05 1.34 -16.17
CA THR A 119 -7.76 1.97 -16.44
C THR A 119 -7.42 2.05 -17.93
N ASN A 120 -8.02 1.20 -18.76
CA ASN A 120 -7.86 1.21 -20.21
C ASN A 120 -8.68 2.33 -20.90
N ASN A 121 -9.59 2.97 -20.18
CA ASN A 121 -10.36 4.08 -20.69
C ASN A 121 -9.59 5.39 -20.47
N HIS A 122 -9.23 6.05 -21.58
CA HIS A 122 -8.43 7.28 -21.54
C HIS A 122 -9.01 8.40 -20.70
N SER A 123 -10.31 8.63 -20.78
CA SER A 123 -10.97 9.68 -20.00
C SER A 123 -10.83 9.37 -18.50
N ILE A 124 -10.95 8.09 -18.14
CA ILE A 124 -10.82 7.64 -16.75
C ILE A 124 -9.36 7.68 -16.31
N ALA A 125 -8.41 7.28 -17.15
CA ALA A 125 -6.98 7.33 -16.85
C ALA A 125 -6.50 8.79 -16.65
N ASN A 126 -6.87 9.71 -17.54
CA ASN A 126 -6.55 11.13 -17.39
C ASN A 126 -7.17 11.73 -16.10
N LYS A 127 -8.39 11.33 -15.77
CA LYS A 127 -9.02 11.77 -14.54
C LYS A 127 -8.32 11.17 -13.32
N PHE A 128 -7.92 9.90 -13.39
CA PHE A 128 -7.15 9.24 -12.34
C PHE A 128 -5.83 9.98 -12.08
N GLU A 129 -5.06 10.33 -13.12
CA GLU A 129 -3.82 11.10 -12.97
C GLU A 129 -4.07 12.44 -12.25
N LYS A 130 -5.12 13.17 -12.64
CA LYS A 130 -5.47 14.42 -12.00
C LYS A 130 -5.81 14.22 -10.51
N ASP A 131 -6.71 13.28 -10.22
CA ASP A 131 -7.14 12.99 -8.87
C ASP A 131 -5.99 12.42 -8.01
N PHE A 132 -5.03 11.70 -8.62
CA PHE A 132 -3.82 11.23 -7.97
C PHE A 132 -2.88 12.39 -7.60
N ASN A 133 -2.75 13.40 -8.45
CA ASN A 133 -2.01 14.62 -8.12
C ASN A 133 -2.68 15.41 -6.97
N ASP A 134 -4.01 15.41 -6.90
CA ASP A 134 -4.73 16.01 -5.78
C ASP A 134 -4.53 15.20 -4.48
N PHE A 135 -4.49 13.86 -4.55
CA PHE A 135 -4.11 12.99 -3.43
C PHE A 135 -2.69 13.29 -2.93
N ILE A 136 -1.71 13.36 -3.85
CA ILE A 136 -0.31 13.70 -3.51
C ILE A 136 -0.24 15.06 -2.80
N LYS A 137 -0.96 16.04 -3.31
CA LYS A 137 -1.01 17.39 -2.72
C LYS A 137 -1.63 17.39 -1.34
N ALA A 138 -2.73 16.66 -1.15
CA ALA A 138 -3.39 16.52 0.14
C ALA A 138 -2.46 15.85 1.16
N LEU A 139 -1.82 14.73 0.78
CA LEU A 139 -0.91 14.00 1.64
C LEU A 139 0.31 14.84 2.07
N LYS A 140 0.87 15.66 1.15
CA LYS A 140 1.98 16.58 1.46
C LYS A 140 1.61 17.69 2.44
N ASN A 141 0.34 18.07 2.49
CA ASN A 141 -0.16 19.12 3.37
C ASN A 141 -0.61 18.60 4.75
N GLU A 142 -0.66 17.29 4.92
CA GLU A 142 -0.91 16.67 6.22
C GLU A 142 0.40 16.60 7.02
N ASN A 143 0.32 16.69 8.35
CA ASN A 143 1.47 16.46 9.21
C ASN A 143 1.91 15.01 9.05
N ALA A 144 3.16 14.84 8.64
CA ALA A 144 3.56 13.60 8.05
C ALA A 144 4.37 12.72 8.97
N TYR A 145 5.27 13.31 9.76
CA TYR A 145 6.26 12.57 10.53
C TYR A 145 6.45 13.25 11.89
N ASP A 146 5.89 12.67 12.91
CA ASP A 146 6.07 13.14 14.29
C ASP A 146 5.92 14.69 14.43
N GLY A 147 4.90 15.24 13.77
CA GLY A 147 4.63 16.68 13.73
C GLY A 147 5.45 17.51 12.74
N GLU A 148 6.37 16.90 12.02
CA GLU A 148 7.19 17.58 11.01
C GLU A 148 6.48 17.70 9.66
N ASN A 149 6.77 18.76 8.91
CA ASN A 149 6.24 18.94 7.59
C ASN A 149 6.94 18.03 6.56
N TYR A 150 6.24 17.64 5.52
CA TYR A 150 6.81 16.87 4.42
C TYR A 150 8.10 17.48 3.86
N THR A 151 8.18 18.82 3.76
CA THR A 151 9.34 19.54 3.22
C THR A 151 10.57 19.54 4.12
N ASP A 152 10.39 19.26 5.41
CA ASP A 152 11.49 19.14 6.37
C ASP A 152 12.16 17.78 6.26
N ILE A 153 11.42 16.79 5.79
CA ILE A 153 11.86 15.41 5.62
C ILE A 153 12.40 15.15 4.21
N LEU A 154 11.73 15.71 3.19
CA LEU A 154 12.03 15.51 1.76
C LEU A 154 12.17 16.84 1.04
N LYS A 155 13.31 17.07 0.39
CA LYS A 155 13.56 18.25 -0.41
C LYS A 155 14.14 17.86 -1.78
N GLY A 156 13.45 18.28 -2.86
CA GLY A 156 13.90 17.97 -4.22
C GLY A 156 14.02 16.46 -4.51
N GLY A 157 13.14 15.63 -3.96
CA GLY A 157 13.17 14.18 -4.15
C GLY A 157 14.26 13.45 -3.34
N LYS A 158 14.90 14.12 -2.38
CA LYS A 158 15.94 13.53 -1.52
C LYS A 158 15.59 13.71 -0.06
N LEU A 159 15.93 12.71 0.74
CA LEU A 159 15.81 12.82 2.19
C LEU A 159 16.79 13.90 2.71
N THR A 160 16.28 14.74 3.61
CA THR A 160 17.10 15.66 4.39
C THR A 160 17.91 14.91 5.45
N ALA A 161 18.76 15.60 6.21
CA ALA A 161 19.42 15.00 7.37
C ALA A 161 18.40 14.42 8.36
N LYS A 162 17.31 15.16 8.62
CA LYS A 162 16.22 14.71 9.50
C LYS A 162 15.45 13.52 8.90
N GLY A 163 15.14 13.56 7.62
CA GLY A 163 14.50 12.43 6.94
C GLY A 163 15.33 11.14 6.99
N ASN A 164 16.65 11.26 6.91
CA ASN A 164 17.56 10.12 7.06
C ASN A 164 17.60 9.58 8.49
N GLU A 165 17.46 10.45 9.49
CA GLU A 165 17.38 10.03 10.90
C GLU A 165 16.08 9.27 11.18
N ILE A 166 14.94 9.80 10.76
CA ILE A 166 13.64 9.13 10.85
C ILE A 166 13.67 7.78 10.12
N LYS A 167 14.22 7.74 8.89
CA LYS A 167 14.36 6.48 8.14
C LYS A 167 15.19 5.44 8.89
N LYS A 168 16.20 5.82 9.64
CA LYS A 168 17.01 4.88 10.44
C LYS A 168 16.20 4.24 11.55
N GLN A 169 15.33 5.01 12.24
CA GLN A 169 14.46 4.49 13.28
C GLN A 169 13.46 3.47 12.69
N TRP A 170 12.78 3.85 11.61
CA TRP A 170 11.87 2.95 10.90
C TRP A 170 12.55 1.73 10.30
N LYS A 171 13.85 1.83 9.93
CA LYS A 171 14.60 0.67 9.46
C LYS A 171 14.79 -0.39 10.54
N VAL A 172 15.04 0.00 11.78
CA VAL A 172 15.14 -0.93 12.91
C VAL A 172 13.83 -1.71 13.07
N TYR A 173 12.70 -0.99 13.00
CA TYR A 173 11.38 -1.60 13.08
C TYR A 173 11.07 -2.49 11.87
N ALA A 174 11.46 -2.07 10.66
CA ALA A 174 11.32 -2.89 9.45
C ALA A 174 12.15 -4.19 9.55
N ASP A 175 13.35 -4.13 10.11
CA ASP A 175 14.19 -5.32 10.32
C ASP A 175 13.56 -6.27 11.36
N TYR A 176 12.90 -5.74 12.40
CA TYR A 176 12.09 -6.54 13.32
C TYR A 176 10.94 -7.27 12.59
N LEU A 177 10.14 -6.55 11.81
CA LEU A 177 9.00 -7.13 11.09
C LEU A 177 9.41 -8.19 10.04
N LYS A 178 10.62 -8.09 9.48
CA LYS A 178 11.20 -9.06 8.53
C LYS A 178 11.72 -10.32 9.20
N SER A 179 12.00 -10.27 10.48
CA SER A 179 12.63 -11.37 11.22
C SER A 179 11.58 -12.21 11.94
N LYS A 180 11.35 -13.43 11.42
CA LYS A 180 10.47 -14.39 12.08
C LYS A 180 10.89 -14.66 13.53
N ASP A 181 12.20 -14.84 13.78
CA ASP A 181 12.73 -15.12 15.11
C ASP A 181 12.45 -13.97 16.09
N LEU A 182 12.53 -12.71 15.63
CA LEU A 182 12.26 -11.54 16.47
C LEU A 182 10.76 -11.36 16.71
N THR A 183 9.91 -11.55 15.70
CA THR A 183 8.46 -11.44 15.84
C THR A 183 7.86 -12.56 16.69
N GLU A 184 8.42 -13.76 16.66
CA GLU A 184 8.05 -14.86 17.56
C GLU A 184 8.54 -14.60 19.00
N LYS A 185 9.71 -14.01 19.16
CA LYS A 185 10.29 -13.71 20.47
C LYS A 185 9.59 -12.53 21.17
N TYR A 186 9.18 -11.54 20.41
CA TYR A 186 8.54 -10.32 20.88
C TYR A 186 7.23 -10.09 20.12
N PRO A 187 6.19 -10.89 20.39
CA PRO A 187 4.91 -10.76 19.70
C PRO A 187 4.18 -9.48 20.11
N PRO A 188 3.21 -9.01 19.30
CA PRO A 188 2.33 -7.90 19.68
C PRO A 188 1.54 -8.26 20.94
N GLU A 189 1.27 -7.27 21.78
CA GLU A 189 0.57 -7.45 23.05
C GLU A 189 -0.95 -7.31 22.93
N SER A 190 -1.43 -6.76 21.79
CA SER A 190 -2.84 -6.56 21.52
C SER A 190 -3.18 -6.80 20.05
N GLU A 191 -4.47 -6.97 19.76
CA GLU A 191 -4.99 -7.05 18.40
C GLU A 191 -4.76 -5.74 17.62
N GLU A 192 -4.86 -4.60 18.30
CA GLU A 192 -4.62 -3.28 17.73
C GLU A 192 -3.15 -3.12 17.31
N GLU A 193 -2.21 -3.50 18.17
CA GLU A 193 -0.79 -3.52 17.84
C GLU A 193 -0.49 -4.51 16.70
N SER A 194 -1.09 -5.70 16.73
CA SER A 194 -0.97 -6.68 15.65
C SER A 194 -1.43 -6.11 14.31
N THR A 195 -2.55 -5.40 14.30
CA THR A 195 -3.08 -4.75 13.09
C THR A 195 -2.16 -3.64 12.59
N ALA A 196 -1.67 -2.78 13.49
CA ALA A 196 -0.72 -1.73 13.15
C ALA A 196 0.57 -2.31 12.54
N GLN A 197 1.09 -3.40 13.12
CA GLN A 197 2.28 -4.08 12.59
C GLN A 197 2.06 -4.63 11.18
N ILE A 198 0.88 -5.16 10.84
CA ILE A 198 0.55 -5.62 9.48
C ILE A 198 0.54 -4.45 8.50
N LEU A 199 -0.06 -3.32 8.88
CA LEU A 199 -0.09 -2.12 8.05
C LEU A 199 1.30 -1.52 7.83
N TYR A 200 2.13 -1.44 8.88
CA TYR A 200 3.53 -1.02 8.71
C TYR A 200 4.36 -2.04 7.93
N ALA A 201 4.09 -3.33 8.06
CA ALA A 201 4.75 -4.35 7.25
C ALA A 201 4.48 -4.15 5.75
N ALA A 202 3.26 -3.70 5.39
CA ALA A 202 2.94 -3.34 4.02
C ALA A 202 3.73 -2.11 3.52
N CYS A 203 4.17 -1.20 4.41
CA CYS A 203 5.08 -0.11 4.03
C CYS A 203 6.48 -0.59 3.61
N PHE A 204 6.84 -1.81 3.98
CA PHE A 204 8.17 -2.41 3.77
C PHE A 204 8.14 -3.63 2.85
N ASP A 205 7.01 -3.91 2.19
CA ASP A 205 6.76 -5.09 1.34
C ASP A 205 6.98 -6.43 2.06
N VAL A 206 6.60 -6.52 3.34
CA VAL A 206 6.72 -7.72 4.19
C VAL A 206 5.42 -8.08 4.92
N GLU A 207 4.29 -7.61 4.41
CA GLU A 207 2.97 -7.81 5.01
C GLU A 207 2.57 -9.30 5.10
N ARG A 208 3.02 -10.12 4.15
CA ARG A 208 2.73 -11.56 4.14
C ARG A 208 3.48 -12.31 5.24
N GLU A 209 4.71 -11.94 5.51
CA GLU A 209 5.50 -12.49 6.61
C GLU A 209 4.85 -12.13 7.95
N ALA A 210 4.40 -10.89 8.08
CA ALA A 210 3.69 -10.43 9.26
C ALA A 210 2.34 -11.14 9.46
N LEU A 211 1.61 -11.45 8.39
CA LEU A 211 0.36 -12.23 8.46
C LEU A 211 0.57 -13.67 8.90
N LYS A 212 1.58 -14.37 8.35
CA LYS A 212 1.87 -15.77 8.67
C LYS A 212 2.18 -16.01 10.14
N ALA A 213 2.65 -14.98 10.83
CA ALA A 213 2.94 -15.04 12.25
C ALA A 213 1.69 -14.85 13.14
N ARG A 214 0.47 -14.70 12.57
CA ARG A 214 -0.71 -14.25 13.31
C ARG A 214 -2.00 -14.91 12.83
N GLU A 215 -2.84 -15.24 13.80
CA GLU A 215 -4.22 -15.73 13.58
C GLU A 215 -5.20 -14.55 13.71
N ASN A 216 -5.35 -13.75 12.66
CA ASN A 216 -6.34 -12.67 12.63
C ASN A 216 -7.22 -12.82 11.40
N ASN A 217 -8.52 -13.04 11.60
CA ASN A 217 -9.55 -13.10 10.56
C ASN A 217 -10.31 -11.77 10.50
N THR A 218 -9.70 -10.77 9.86
CA THR A 218 -10.35 -9.48 9.58
C THR A 218 -10.45 -9.26 8.08
N SER A 219 -11.35 -8.36 7.64
CA SER A 219 -11.42 -7.98 6.22
C SER A 219 -10.10 -7.46 5.65
N LEU A 220 -9.24 -6.87 6.50
CA LEU A 220 -7.92 -6.41 6.13
C LEU A 220 -6.97 -7.58 5.89
N THR A 221 -6.92 -8.54 6.83
CA THR A 221 -6.04 -9.72 6.72
C THR A 221 -6.43 -10.57 5.53
N ASP A 222 -7.71 -10.80 5.31
CA ASP A 222 -8.22 -11.53 4.14
C ASP A 222 -7.83 -10.81 2.83
N PHE A 223 -7.96 -9.49 2.79
CA PHE A 223 -7.61 -8.71 1.61
C PHE A 223 -6.12 -8.81 1.27
N ILE A 224 -5.25 -8.76 2.28
CA ILE A 224 -3.80 -8.90 2.09
C ILE A 224 -3.44 -10.35 1.72
N ASP A 225 -4.03 -11.35 2.40
CA ASP A 225 -3.77 -12.77 2.12
C ASP A 225 -4.10 -13.15 0.67
N LYS A 226 -5.16 -12.57 0.13
CA LYS A 226 -5.57 -12.76 -1.27
C LYS A 226 -4.89 -11.76 -2.24
N ASP A 227 -3.74 -11.20 -1.88
CA ASP A 227 -2.95 -10.25 -2.69
C ASP A 227 -3.69 -8.99 -3.14
N GLY A 228 -4.81 -8.65 -2.50
CA GLY A 228 -5.60 -7.48 -2.86
C GLY A 228 -4.79 -6.19 -2.88
N TYR A 229 -3.82 -6.05 -1.97
CA TYR A 229 -2.90 -4.92 -1.91
C TYR A 229 -2.01 -4.82 -3.16
N LYS A 230 -1.37 -5.94 -3.56
CA LYS A 230 -0.56 -6.00 -4.78
C LYS A 230 -1.38 -5.74 -6.04
N LEU A 231 -2.59 -6.31 -6.08
CA LEU A 231 -3.51 -6.10 -7.20
C LEU A 231 -3.93 -4.64 -7.33
N LEU A 232 -4.15 -3.93 -6.20
CA LEU A 232 -4.41 -2.48 -6.23
C LEU A 232 -3.23 -1.70 -6.77
N ASN A 233 -2.01 -1.99 -6.33
CA ASN A 233 -0.80 -1.34 -6.82
C ASN A 233 -0.68 -1.47 -8.34
N ILE A 234 -0.98 -2.65 -8.89
CA ILE A 234 -0.95 -2.89 -10.33
C ILE A 234 -2.03 -2.10 -11.05
N ILE A 235 -3.26 -2.10 -10.54
CA ILE A 235 -4.37 -1.33 -11.12
C ILE A 235 -4.02 0.16 -11.19
N PHE A 236 -3.50 0.73 -10.12
CA PHE A 236 -3.14 2.15 -10.04
C PHE A 236 -1.96 2.49 -10.94
N ASN A 237 -0.93 1.64 -10.98
CA ASN A 237 0.19 1.79 -11.90
C ASN A 237 -0.29 1.76 -13.37
N ASN A 238 -1.15 0.81 -13.74
CA ASN A 238 -1.69 0.72 -15.10
C ASN A 238 -2.48 1.99 -15.47
N ALA A 239 -3.24 2.57 -14.53
CA ALA A 239 -3.95 3.82 -14.78
C ALA A 239 -2.98 4.95 -15.15
N LEU A 240 -1.88 5.12 -14.42
CA LEU A 240 -0.88 6.18 -14.68
C LEU A 240 -0.10 5.93 -15.98
N LEU A 241 0.24 4.67 -16.28
CA LEU A 241 0.98 4.33 -17.49
C LEU A 241 0.16 4.58 -18.76
N ASN A 242 -1.12 4.23 -18.76
CA ASN A 242 -1.99 4.45 -19.91
C ASN A 242 -2.11 5.93 -20.28
N VAL A 243 -1.94 6.85 -19.32
CA VAL A 243 -1.83 8.29 -19.61
C VAL A 243 -0.50 8.61 -20.29
N THR A 244 0.60 8.08 -19.75
CA THR A 244 1.96 8.43 -20.20
C THR A 244 2.25 7.94 -21.62
N GLU A 245 1.76 6.76 -21.97
CA GLU A 245 2.02 6.14 -23.28
C GLU A 245 1.24 6.77 -24.41
N LYS A 246 0.02 7.20 -24.16
CA LYS A 246 -0.73 7.94 -25.18
C LYS A 246 -0.10 9.29 -25.49
N ARG A 247 0.54 9.93 -24.51
CA ARG A 247 1.33 11.15 -24.77
C ARG A 247 2.48 10.87 -25.74
N LYS A 248 2.94 9.59 -25.83
CA LYS A 248 3.99 9.14 -26.77
C LYS A 248 3.42 8.58 -28.10
N GLY A 249 2.12 8.54 -28.29
CA GLY A 249 1.49 8.11 -29.54
C GLY A 249 1.29 6.59 -29.71
N ASP A 250 1.69 5.78 -28.74
CA ASP A 250 1.61 4.32 -28.84
C ASP A 250 0.44 3.79 -28.01
N GLY A 251 -0.72 3.67 -28.66
CA GLY A 251 -1.93 3.06 -28.09
C GLY A 251 -1.79 1.54 -27.93
N ILE A 252 -0.88 1.05 -27.13
CA ILE A 252 -0.73 -0.38 -26.85
C ILE A 252 -1.49 -0.74 -25.59
N PHE A 253 -2.36 -1.72 -25.73
CA PHE A 253 -3.04 -2.39 -24.63
C PHE A 253 -2.01 -3.15 -23.78
N TYR A 254 -1.60 -2.59 -22.66
CA TYR A 254 -0.89 -3.37 -21.66
C TYR A 254 -1.92 -4.21 -20.88
N GLY A 255 -2.30 -5.32 -21.46
CA GLY A 255 -2.60 -6.49 -20.68
C GLY A 255 -1.37 -6.72 -19.80
N VAL A 256 -1.59 -7.05 -18.52
CA VAL A 256 -0.56 -7.38 -17.54
C VAL A 256 0.71 -7.89 -18.20
N ASN A 257 1.66 -6.99 -18.46
CA ASN A 257 2.85 -7.30 -19.23
C ASN A 257 4.03 -7.54 -18.28
N ASP A 258 4.88 -8.47 -18.64
CA ASP A 258 6.09 -9.00 -17.98
C ASP A 258 7.10 -7.96 -17.43
N LYS A 259 6.81 -6.66 -17.47
CA LYS A 259 7.71 -5.59 -17.04
C LYS A 259 7.51 -5.13 -15.61
N TYR A 260 6.45 -5.55 -14.93
CA TYR A 260 6.23 -5.21 -13.53
C TYR A 260 6.61 -6.38 -12.63
N THR A 261 7.89 -6.53 -12.39
CA THR A 261 8.36 -7.14 -11.15
C THR A 261 8.06 -6.15 -10.02
N VAL A 262 7.22 -6.54 -9.07
CA VAL A 262 7.08 -5.82 -7.81
C VAL A 262 8.49 -5.66 -7.22
N PRO A 263 8.97 -4.45 -6.89
CA PRO A 263 10.24 -4.29 -6.21
C PRO A 263 10.16 -5.05 -4.88
N GLY A 264 11.05 -6.03 -4.67
CA GLY A 264 11.09 -6.79 -3.41
C GLY A 264 10.80 -8.30 -3.53
N ALA A 265 10.78 -8.85 -4.74
CA ALA A 265 10.74 -10.31 -4.92
C ALA A 265 12.15 -10.88 -5.10
#